data_9648c02824f5acd192ad6b35d6fd8d66
#
_entry.id   9648c02824f5acd192ad6b35d6fd8d66
#
_cell.length_a   1.000
_cell.length_b   1.000
_cell.length_c   1.000
_cell.angle_alpha   90.00
_cell.angle_beta   90.00
_cell.angle_gamma   90.00
#
_symmetry.space_group_name_H-M   'P 1'
#
loop_
_entity.id
_entity.type
_entity.pdbx_description
1 polymer ?
#
loop_
_entity_poly.entity_id
_entity_poly.type
_entity_poly.pdbx_seq_one_letter_code
_entity_poly.pdbx_strand_id
1 'polypeptide(L)'
;SGADTVGFDCSGLTRYAFAGVGVLLPRWSGDQYTAGRHVPPAQARRGDLLFWGPGGSQHEAIFLGNGRMIEAQQTGVPVKVSPVRLSGMTPFVTRVIET
;
A
#
# COMPACT_ATOMS: atom_id res chain seq x y z
N SER A 1 -11.10 7.01 17.60
CA SER A 1 -11.44 7.91 16.54
C SER A 1 -12.40 7.23 15.55
N GLY A 2 -13.02 8.02 14.72
CA GLY A 2 -13.92 7.49 13.72
C GLY A 2 -13.24 6.55 12.72
N ALA A 3 -11.95 6.71 12.52
CA ALA A 3 -11.20 5.86 11.61
C ALA A 3 -11.22 4.39 12.06
N ASP A 4 -11.35 4.15 13.34
CA ASP A 4 -11.33 2.79 13.86
C ASP A 4 -12.58 2.01 13.48
N THR A 5 -13.67 2.71 13.19
CA THR A 5 -14.94 2.06 12.94
C THR A 5 -15.39 2.12 11.49
N VAL A 6 -14.86 3.06 10.72
CA VAL A 6 -15.33 3.27 9.35
C VAL A 6 -14.34 2.79 8.30
N GLY A 7 -13.17 2.28 8.72
CA GLY A 7 -12.15 1.84 7.79
C GLY A 7 -11.30 2.99 7.25
N PHE A 8 -10.41 2.66 6.37
CA PHE A 8 -9.43 3.58 5.82
C PHE A 8 -9.58 3.69 4.31
N ASP A 9 -9.15 4.82 3.72
CA ASP A 9 -8.81 4.80 2.32
C ASP A 9 -7.44 4.08 2.17
N CYS A 10 -7.00 3.83 0.95
CA CYS A 10 -5.82 3.01 0.74
C CYS A 10 -4.55 3.65 1.33
N SER A 11 -4.36 4.96 1.15
CA SER A 11 -3.19 5.64 1.70
C SER A 11 -3.27 5.79 3.22
N GLY A 12 -4.47 5.93 3.76
CA GLY A 12 -4.67 5.97 5.20
C GLY A 12 -4.33 4.66 5.88
N LEU A 13 -4.67 3.53 5.25
CA LEU A 13 -4.30 2.21 5.76
C LEU A 13 -2.79 2.06 5.85
N THR A 14 -2.06 2.39 4.79
CA THR A 14 -0.61 2.24 4.80
C THR A 14 0.04 3.15 5.82
N ARG A 15 -0.41 4.40 5.94
CA ARG A 15 0.11 5.32 6.96
C ARG A 15 -0.10 4.76 8.37
N TYR A 16 -1.29 4.25 8.64
CA TYR A 16 -1.61 3.69 9.94
C TYR A 16 -0.73 2.48 10.27
N ALA A 17 -0.61 1.56 9.32
CA ALA A 17 0.17 0.35 9.54
C ALA A 17 1.65 0.65 9.77
N PHE A 18 2.23 1.58 9.01
CA PHE A 18 3.65 1.91 9.13
C PHE A 18 3.93 2.80 10.34
N ALA A 19 2.98 3.65 10.73
CA ALA A 19 3.12 4.44 11.95
C ALA A 19 3.22 3.53 13.19
N GLY A 20 2.56 2.39 13.16
CA GLY A 20 2.63 1.42 14.24
C GLY A 20 4.03 0.82 14.46
N VAL A 21 4.91 0.91 13.47
CA VAL A 21 6.30 0.47 13.59
C VAL A 21 7.29 1.65 13.51
N GLY A 22 6.79 2.86 13.69
CA GLY A 22 7.63 4.05 13.78
C GLY A 22 8.02 4.68 12.44
N VAL A 23 7.35 4.30 11.36
CA VAL A 23 7.64 4.86 10.03
C VAL A 23 6.54 5.84 9.64
N LEU A 24 6.92 7.09 9.39
CA LEU A 24 5.98 8.12 8.96
C LEU A 24 5.98 8.21 7.45
N LEU A 25 4.82 7.92 6.84
CA LEU A 25 4.63 8.00 5.40
C LEU A 25 3.88 9.27 5.01
N PRO A 26 4.12 9.80 3.80
CA PRO A 26 3.31 10.90 3.27
C PRO A 26 1.82 10.52 3.24
N ARG A 27 0.94 11.54 3.18
CA ARG A 27 -0.52 11.33 3.23
C ARG A 27 -1.06 10.68 1.96
N TRP A 28 -0.52 11.01 0.79
CA TRP A 28 -1.11 10.61 -0.48
C TRP A 28 -0.35 9.46 -1.12
N SER A 29 -1.08 8.61 -1.87
CA SER A 29 -0.48 7.41 -2.45
C SER A 29 0.64 7.71 -3.45
N GLY A 30 0.47 8.73 -4.27
CA GLY A 30 1.52 9.11 -5.22
C GLY A 30 2.82 9.51 -4.52
N ASP A 31 2.71 10.21 -3.39
CA ASP A 31 3.89 10.58 -2.60
C ASP A 31 4.48 9.37 -1.88
N GLN A 32 3.65 8.44 -1.46
CA GLN A 32 4.13 7.20 -0.85
C GLN A 32 4.86 6.33 -1.86
N TYR A 33 4.43 6.35 -3.12
CA TYR A 33 5.09 5.60 -4.18
C TYR A 33 6.57 5.97 -4.30
N THR A 34 6.91 7.22 -4.11
CA THR A 34 8.29 7.72 -4.19
C THR A 34 9.00 7.78 -2.84
N ALA A 35 8.36 7.35 -1.76
CA ALA A 35 8.91 7.48 -0.41
C ALA A 35 9.96 6.43 -0.05
N GLY A 36 10.18 5.41 -0.90
CA GLY A 36 11.12 4.34 -0.63
C GLY A 36 11.82 3.89 -1.91
N ARG A 37 12.48 2.75 -1.80
CA ARG A 37 13.21 2.19 -2.93
C ARG A 37 12.26 1.48 -3.88
N HIS A 38 12.38 1.71 -5.17
CA HIS A 38 11.63 1.01 -6.19
C HIS A 38 12.23 -0.37 -6.44
N VAL A 39 11.38 -1.39 -6.44
CA VAL A 39 11.78 -2.79 -6.61
C VAL A 39 10.89 -3.41 -7.69
N PRO A 40 11.46 -4.23 -8.60
CA PRO A 40 10.62 -4.92 -9.58
C PRO A 40 9.55 -5.76 -8.89
N PRO A 41 8.32 -5.79 -9.42
CA PRO A 41 7.22 -6.53 -8.78
C PRO A 41 7.53 -8.02 -8.54
N ALA A 42 8.31 -8.64 -9.43
CA ALA A 42 8.69 -10.04 -9.26
C ALA A 42 9.58 -10.29 -8.03
N GLN A 43 10.17 -9.23 -7.48
CA GLN A 43 11.02 -9.30 -6.30
C GLN A 43 10.35 -8.73 -5.06
N ALA A 44 9.05 -8.47 -5.12
CA ALA A 44 8.32 -7.92 -3.99
C ALA A 44 8.40 -8.84 -2.78
N ARG A 45 8.52 -8.24 -1.60
CA ARG A 45 8.55 -8.93 -0.32
C ARG A 45 7.39 -8.47 0.54
N ARG A 46 7.00 -9.30 1.50
CA ARG A 46 5.98 -8.94 2.46
C ARG A 46 6.32 -7.58 3.09
N GLY A 47 5.34 -6.69 3.11
CA GLY A 47 5.51 -5.33 3.62
C GLY A 47 5.81 -4.30 2.55
N ASP A 48 6.13 -4.71 1.32
CA ASP A 48 6.30 -3.76 0.23
C ASP A 48 4.95 -3.16 -0.15
N LEU A 49 4.98 -1.94 -0.67
CA LEU A 49 3.77 -1.22 -1.09
C LEU A 49 3.54 -1.44 -2.58
N LEU A 50 2.32 -1.81 -2.91
CA LEU A 50 1.86 -2.01 -4.29
C LEU A 50 1.01 -0.82 -4.70
N PHE A 51 1.14 -0.37 -5.95
CA PHE A 51 0.44 0.82 -6.42
C PHE A 51 -0.19 0.60 -7.80
N TRP A 52 -1.26 1.33 -8.06
CA TRP A 52 -1.97 1.32 -9.34
C TRP A 52 -2.21 2.74 -9.82
N GLY A 53 -2.26 2.88 -11.14
CA GLY A 53 -2.49 4.16 -11.79
C GLY A 53 -1.21 4.95 -12.02
N PRO A 54 -1.29 6.07 -12.77
CA PRO A 54 -0.11 6.88 -13.08
C PRO A 54 0.55 7.39 -11.81
N GLY A 55 1.85 7.11 -11.66
CA GLY A 55 2.61 7.53 -10.48
C GLY A 55 2.09 6.98 -9.16
N GLY A 56 1.30 5.89 -9.21
CA GLY A 56 0.75 5.29 -7.99
C GLY A 56 -0.41 6.07 -7.39
N SER A 57 -1.10 6.89 -8.18
CA SER A 57 -2.07 7.86 -7.68
C SER A 57 -3.49 7.31 -7.46
N GLN A 58 -3.82 6.14 -7.98
CA GLN A 58 -5.20 5.67 -7.97
C GLN A 58 -5.51 4.69 -6.84
N HIS A 59 -4.58 3.83 -6.49
CA HIS A 59 -4.80 2.83 -5.44
C HIS A 59 -3.47 2.30 -4.94
N GLU A 60 -3.45 1.84 -3.69
CA GLU A 60 -2.29 1.16 -3.12
C GLU A 60 -2.71 0.07 -2.15
N ALA A 61 -1.81 -0.87 -1.89
CA ALA A 61 -2.01 -1.96 -0.96
C ALA A 61 -0.67 -2.38 -0.36
N ILE A 62 -0.71 -3.21 0.68
CA ILE A 62 0.49 -3.77 1.31
C ILE A 62 0.60 -5.22 0.88
N PHE A 63 1.74 -5.60 0.32
CA PHE A 63 1.98 -6.97 -0.13
C PHE A 63 2.18 -7.89 1.08
N LEU A 64 1.49 -9.02 1.07
CA LEU A 64 1.55 -10.01 2.16
C LEU A 64 2.39 -11.24 1.80
N GLY A 65 2.88 -11.31 0.57
CA GLY A 65 3.50 -12.52 0.06
C GLY A 65 2.47 -13.49 -0.52
N ASN A 66 2.93 -14.54 -1.19
CA ASN A 66 2.07 -15.58 -1.76
C ASN A 66 0.97 -15.04 -2.68
N GLY A 67 1.26 -13.95 -3.41
CA GLY A 67 0.31 -13.37 -4.35
C GLY A 67 -0.87 -12.67 -3.70
N ARG A 68 -0.78 -12.31 -2.43
CA ARG A 68 -1.87 -11.65 -1.68
C ARG A 68 -1.47 -10.28 -1.19
N MET A 69 -2.48 -9.45 -0.96
CA MET A 69 -2.28 -8.10 -0.44
C MET A 69 -3.40 -7.75 0.54
N ILE A 70 -3.11 -6.79 1.43
CA ILE A 70 -4.15 -6.19 2.27
C ILE A 70 -4.44 -4.79 1.74
N GLU A 71 -5.71 -4.46 1.60
CA GLU A 71 -6.12 -3.21 0.95
C GLU A 71 -7.36 -2.63 1.59
N ALA A 72 -7.50 -1.30 1.46
CA ALA A 72 -8.72 -0.57 1.72
C ALA A 72 -9.04 0.20 0.44
N GLN A 73 -10.13 -0.18 -0.24
CA GLN A 73 -10.41 0.39 -1.55
C GLN A 73 -10.92 1.82 -1.48
N GLN A 74 -11.69 2.14 -0.44
CA GLN A 74 -12.20 3.49 -0.23
C GLN A 74 -12.60 3.66 1.23
N THR A 75 -12.74 4.91 1.65
CA THR A 75 -13.18 5.24 3.01
C THR A 75 -14.54 4.61 3.27
N GLY A 76 -14.70 3.98 4.43
CA GLY A 76 -15.94 3.34 4.83
C GLY A 76 -16.08 1.90 4.36
N VAL A 77 -15.20 1.41 3.50
CA VAL A 77 -15.19 0.02 3.08
C VAL A 77 -14.19 -0.74 3.96
N PRO A 78 -14.57 -1.90 4.51
CA PRO A 78 -13.65 -2.65 5.37
C PRO A 78 -12.37 -3.05 4.65
N VAL A 79 -11.28 -3.05 5.39
CA VAL A 79 -10.00 -3.58 4.93
C VAL A 79 -10.15 -5.07 4.66
N LYS A 80 -9.54 -5.55 3.57
CA LYS A 80 -9.63 -6.97 3.20
C LYS A 80 -8.31 -7.49 2.62
N VAL A 81 -8.16 -8.80 2.66
CA VAL A 81 -7.08 -9.51 1.97
C VAL A 81 -7.59 -9.94 0.60
N SER A 82 -6.83 -9.65 -0.43
CA SER A 82 -7.21 -9.93 -1.82
C SER A 82 -6.03 -10.51 -2.59
N PRO A 83 -6.29 -11.25 -3.69
CA PRO A 83 -5.22 -11.58 -4.62
C PRO A 83 -4.65 -10.29 -5.25
N VAL A 84 -3.36 -10.28 -5.52
CA VAL A 84 -2.74 -9.14 -6.19
C VAL A 84 -3.27 -9.03 -7.62
N ARG A 85 -3.72 -7.84 -8.00
CA ARG A 85 -4.18 -7.54 -9.35
C ARG A 85 -3.04 -6.90 -10.12
N LEU A 86 -2.64 -7.53 -11.23
CA LEU A 86 -1.51 -7.02 -12.01
C LEU A 86 -1.93 -5.93 -13.01
N SER A 87 -3.18 -5.92 -13.43
CA SER A 87 -3.68 -4.95 -14.41
C SER A 87 -3.62 -3.53 -13.84
N GLY A 88 -2.97 -2.63 -14.53
CA GLY A 88 -2.86 -1.23 -14.11
C GLY A 88 -1.84 -0.96 -13.01
N MET A 89 -1.14 -1.98 -12.55
CA MET A 89 -0.14 -1.82 -11.50
C MET A 89 1.07 -1.05 -12.02
N THR A 90 1.67 -0.23 -11.16
CA THR A 90 2.89 0.52 -11.50
C THR A 90 4.03 -0.45 -11.83
N PRO A 91 5.05 0.02 -12.60
CA PRO A 91 6.17 -0.85 -12.99
C PRO A 91 7.05 -1.28 -11.82
N PHE A 92 6.94 -0.60 -10.68
CA PHE A 92 7.71 -0.94 -9.48
C PHE A 92 6.81 -1.00 -8.27
N VAL A 93 7.22 -1.78 -7.26
CA VAL A 93 6.68 -1.68 -5.90
C VAL A 93 7.61 -0.79 -5.09
N THR A 94 7.16 -0.31 -3.94
CA THR A 94 7.97 0.57 -3.09
C THR A 94 8.34 -0.16 -1.81
N ARG A 95 9.64 -0.26 -1.53
CA ARG A 95 10.15 -0.83 -0.29
C ARG A 95 10.55 0.28 0.66
N VAL A 96 9.81 0.40 1.75
CA VAL A 96 10.04 1.42 2.77
C VAL A 96 10.94 0.88 3.88
N ILE A 97 10.75 -0.38 4.26
CA ILE A 97 11.53 -1.02 5.31
C ILE A 97 12.49 -1.99 4.66
N GLU A 98 13.78 -1.74 4.83
CA GLU A 98 14.85 -2.61 4.34
C GLU A 98 15.26 -3.54 5.48
N THR A 99 15.08 -4.83 5.29
CA THR A 99 15.50 -5.83 6.27
C THR A 99 16.37 -6.87 5.63
#